data_cb22bf51a1378104cd3e9af3cdf82c7d
#
_entry.id   cb22bf51a1378104cd3e9af3cdf82c7d
#
_cell.length_a   1.000
_cell.length_b   1.000
_cell.length_c   1.000
_cell.angle_alpha   90.00
_cell.angle_beta   90.00
_cell.angle_gamma   90.00
#
_symmetry.space_group_name_H-M   'P 1'
#
loop_
_entity.id
_entity.type
_entity.pdbx_description
1 polymer ?
#
loop_
_entity_poly.entity_id
_entity_poly.type
_entity_poly.pdbx_seq_one_letter_code
_entity_poly.pdbx_strand_id
1 'polypeptide(L)'
;MNGWLLIALMAPVQMAPTIPEDSLEEIRSVARRAEASFERLARRMAPVRLGGSDGSRCDEIVGRFCLIYDSGSLPEPEPEPGRVIDARRAAIEALRHAFSYLPADFETAAPLVRYLVEDERAVEAVSAARMFALVTSDSIWGPLLLGFALHAAGNDTAAAQQFDAALGRIEQEEADHIRDVEWLLGADDRGRYDDLDEGAQRGFEARLWALADPLYLTPGNERRNEHISRHVWSRILARTPIVTDMVRWGSDLEQLTVRYGTPTSRTRSPGVGLREGGLTEHYGPDQLAYVPEDLLTRGYPPTPLPDAPWELANTHSRSGYAPATASRLRFLPHQVSRFPSAGGAVLRVDGVFRPDSVVPGAQPIQPAGSTQVVTGLFVLRDGVTQIGERTRTFHRTADSLAFSFEFPVPPGEFVYSMEAIEDSTRLAGRARYGITIEAMAGLTLSDPVILHPARDAPAPSSRDDPSFAPASRLTFAPFDTIAIYAEVRVLEGEGAPFDVQI
;
A
#
# COMPACT_ATOMS: atom_id res chain seq x y z
N MET A 1 -0.16 64.14 -27.94
CA MET A 1 -0.42 62.84 -28.55
C MET A 1 0.94 62.30 -29.06
N ASN A 2 1.63 61.50 -28.25
CA ASN A 2 2.92 60.91 -28.63
C ASN A 2 2.74 59.41 -28.69
N GLY A 3 2.62 58.89 -29.92
CA GLY A 3 2.52 57.43 -30.16
C GLY A 3 3.92 56.82 -30.10
N TRP A 4 4.13 55.88 -29.16
CA TRP A 4 5.29 55.03 -29.12
C TRP A 4 5.04 53.76 -29.97
N LEU A 5 5.80 53.66 -31.06
CA LEU A 5 5.79 52.48 -31.93
C LEU A 5 6.72 51.41 -31.30
N LEU A 6 6.14 50.35 -30.71
CA LEU A 6 6.88 49.18 -30.22
C LEU A 6 7.24 48.30 -31.43
N ILE A 7 8.46 48.38 -31.90
CA ILE A 7 9.02 47.44 -32.88
C ILE A 7 9.47 46.19 -32.10
N ALA A 8 8.67 45.11 -32.17
CA ALA A 8 9.08 43.81 -31.69
C ALA A 8 10.12 43.23 -32.63
N LEU A 9 11.39 43.22 -32.22
CA LEU A 9 12.46 42.48 -32.87
C LEU A 9 12.15 40.98 -32.64
N MET A 10 11.62 40.32 -33.65
CA MET A 10 11.61 38.86 -33.75
C MET A 10 13.05 38.40 -34.01
N ALA A 11 13.75 37.92 -32.96
CA ALA A 11 14.98 37.18 -33.14
C ALA A 11 14.65 35.89 -33.92
N PRO A 12 15.46 35.54 -34.97
CA PRO A 12 15.24 34.28 -35.67
C PRO A 12 15.45 33.14 -34.67
N VAL A 13 14.42 32.30 -34.52
CA VAL A 13 14.52 31.03 -33.86
C VAL A 13 15.56 30.22 -34.64
N GLN A 14 16.78 30.13 -34.14
CA GLN A 14 17.77 29.20 -34.69
C GLN A 14 17.20 27.80 -34.53
N MET A 15 16.79 27.20 -35.65
CA MET A 15 16.45 25.78 -35.66
C MET A 15 17.71 25.02 -35.23
N ALA A 16 17.58 24.26 -34.16
CA ALA A 16 18.61 23.33 -33.72
C ALA A 16 19.00 22.43 -34.92
N PRO A 17 20.28 22.12 -35.11
CA PRO A 17 20.71 21.28 -36.22
C PRO A 17 19.98 19.95 -36.13
N THR A 18 19.31 19.56 -37.22
CA THR A 18 18.65 18.25 -37.35
C THR A 18 19.75 17.19 -37.32
N ILE A 19 19.72 16.37 -36.25
CA ILE A 19 20.65 15.23 -36.12
C ILE A 19 20.25 14.19 -37.18
N PRO A 20 21.22 13.66 -37.97
CA PRO A 20 20.94 12.62 -38.96
C PRO A 20 20.31 11.38 -38.28
N GLU A 21 19.36 10.73 -38.94
CA GLU A 21 18.65 9.56 -38.43
C GLU A 21 19.57 8.39 -38.09
N ASP A 22 20.60 8.16 -38.89
CA ASP A 22 21.65 7.16 -38.62
C ASP A 22 22.35 7.40 -37.26
N SER A 23 22.59 8.68 -36.91
CA SER A 23 23.16 9.04 -35.62
C SER A 23 22.23 8.80 -34.45
N LEU A 24 20.92 9.01 -34.64
CA LEU A 24 19.90 8.70 -33.61
C LEU A 24 19.81 7.21 -33.40
N GLU A 25 19.85 6.38 -34.44
CA GLU A 25 19.83 4.92 -34.31
C GLU A 25 21.13 4.39 -33.64
N GLU A 26 22.28 5.01 -33.92
CA GLU A 26 23.52 4.67 -33.20
C GLU A 26 23.37 4.95 -31.69
N ILE A 27 22.83 6.11 -31.32
CA ILE A 27 22.57 6.50 -29.93
C ILE A 27 21.62 5.48 -29.27
N ARG A 28 20.50 5.10 -29.89
CA ARG A 28 19.61 4.03 -29.39
C ARG A 28 20.33 2.70 -29.22
N SER A 29 21.15 2.33 -30.18
CA SER A 29 21.90 1.08 -30.16
C SER A 29 22.89 1.02 -29.00
N VAL A 30 23.53 2.14 -28.66
CA VAL A 30 24.43 2.23 -27.49
C VAL A 30 23.64 2.04 -26.20
N ALA A 31 22.50 2.70 -26.05
CA ALA A 31 21.63 2.58 -24.88
C ALA A 31 21.13 1.13 -24.70
N ARG A 32 20.62 0.52 -25.77
CA ARG A 32 20.16 -0.90 -25.75
C ARG A 32 21.28 -1.89 -25.41
N ARG A 33 22.52 -1.64 -25.87
CA ARG A 33 23.67 -2.49 -25.48
C ARG A 33 24.03 -2.35 -24.01
N ALA A 34 23.96 -1.14 -23.46
CA ALA A 34 24.23 -0.90 -22.05
C ALA A 34 23.16 -1.58 -21.15
N GLU A 35 21.89 -1.45 -21.50
CA GLU A 35 20.78 -2.16 -20.88
C GLU A 35 20.99 -3.68 -20.91
N ALA A 36 21.23 -4.26 -22.09
CA ALA A 36 21.47 -5.69 -22.26
C ALA A 36 22.70 -6.18 -21.47
N SER A 37 23.71 -5.34 -21.33
CA SER A 37 24.91 -5.66 -20.54
C SER A 37 24.58 -5.71 -19.05
N PHE A 38 23.84 -4.75 -18.55
CA PHE A 38 23.38 -4.72 -17.16
C PHE A 38 22.50 -5.93 -16.84
N GLU A 39 21.46 -6.19 -17.62
CA GLU A 39 20.53 -7.30 -17.38
C GLU A 39 21.22 -8.67 -17.36
N ARG A 40 22.17 -8.90 -18.29
CA ARG A 40 22.99 -10.13 -18.30
C ARG A 40 23.92 -10.23 -17.09
N LEU A 41 24.46 -9.10 -16.63
CA LEU A 41 25.34 -9.09 -15.46
C LEU A 41 24.56 -9.35 -14.19
N ALA A 42 23.44 -8.67 -13.97
CA ALA A 42 22.56 -8.85 -12.81
C ALA A 42 22.17 -10.31 -12.65
N ARG A 43 21.76 -10.95 -13.74
CA ARG A 43 21.43 -12.39 -13.75
C ARG A 43 22.61 -13.28 -13.38
N ARG A 44 23.80 -13.02 -13.96
CA ARG A 44 25.01 -13.82 -13.69
C ARG A 44 25.51 -13.70 -12.27
N MET A 45 25.31 -12.53 -11.67
CA MET A 45 25.81 -12.19 -10.33
C MET A 45 24.82 -12.55 -9.23
N ALA A 46 23.63 -13.08 -9.56
CA ALA A 46 22.70 -13.58 -8.56
C ALA A 46 23.39 -14.66 -7.69
N PRO A 47 23.34 -14.56 -6.36
CA PRO A 47 23.99 -15.49 -5.44
C PRO A 47 23.61 -16.94 -5.71
N VAL A 48 24.57 -17.85 -5.59
CA VAL A 48 24.32 -19.28 -5.75
C VAL A 48 23.91 -19.86 -4.41
N ARG A 49 22.68 -20.34 -4.30
CA ARG A 49 22.21 -21.06 -3.12
C ARG A 49 22.55 -22.55 -3.28
N LEU A 50 23.47 -23.01 -2.44
CA LEU A 50 23.75 -24.45 -2.30
C LEU A 50 22.74 -25.02 -1.31
N GLY A 51 21.73 -25.65 -1.78
CA GLY A 51 20.67 -26.25 -1.01
C GLY A 51 19.45 -26.30 -1.91
N GLY A 52 19.25 -27.44 -2.52
CA GLY A 52 18.10 -27.66 -3.38
C GLY A 52 16.81 -27.43 -2.61
N SER A 53 15.77 -27.07 -3.31
CA SER A 53 14.44 -27.45 -2.84
C SER A 53 14.52 -28.93 -2.49
N ASP A 54 14.31 -29.29 -1.26
CA ASP A 54 14.27 -30.68 -0.77
C ASP A 54 13.06 -31.45 -1.33
N GLY A 55 12.67 -31.18 -2.58
CA GLY A 55 11.50 -31.75 -3.22
C GLY A 55 10.19 -31.26 -2.61
N SER A 56 10.22 -30.09 -1.95
CA SER A 56 9.04 -29.48 -1.39
C SER A 56 7.97 -29.33 -2.47
N ARG A 57 6.78 -29.74 -2.12
CA ARG A 57 5.58 -29.60 -2.95
C ARG A 57 5.32 -28.12 -3.14
N CYS A 58 5.03 -27.70 -4.39
CA CYS A 58 4.57 -26.35 -4.63
C CYS A 58 3.28 -26.07 -3.83
N ASP A 59 3.23 -24.94 -3.15
CA ASP A 59 2.02 -24.49 -2.48
C ASP A 59 1.00 -24.01 -3.51
N GLU A 60 1.49 -23.35 -4.57
CA GLU A 60 0.69 -22.92 -5.71
C GLU A 60 1.49 -23.05 -7.01
N ILE A 61 0.80 -23.25 -8.13
CA ILE A 61 1.41 -23.26 -9.48
C ILE A 61 0.75 -22.14 -10.29
N VAL A 62 1.58 -21.21 -10.78
CA VAL A 62 1.17 -20.15 -11.70
C VAL A 62 1.85 -20.38 -13.03
N GLY A 63 1.12 -20.90 -14.00
CA GLY A 63 1.68 -21.27 -15.31
C GLY A 63 2.91 -22.17 -15.19
N ARG A 64 4.08 -21.61 -15.51
CA ARG A 64 5.38 -22.32 -15.47
C ARG A 64 6.07 -22.26 -14.12
N PHE A 65 5.55 -21.51 -13.16
CA PHE A 65 6.22 -21.20 -11.89
C PHE A 65 5.60 -21.95 -10.72
N CYS A 66 6.49 -22.42 -9.85
CA CYS A 66 6.16 -23.04 -8.58
C CYS A 66 6.34 -21.99 -7.49
N LEU A 67 5.30 -21.70 -6.75
CA LEU A 67 5.29 -20.81 -5.61
C LEU A 67 5.43 -21.63 -4.33
N ILE A 68 6.29 -21.17 -3.44
CA ILE A 68 6.47 -21.72 -2.09
C ILE A 68 6.30 -20.55 -1.13
N TYR A 69 5.28 -20.63 -0.29
CA TYR A 69 5.04 -19.68 0.77
C TYR A 69 5.87 -20.05 1.98
N ASP A 70 6.91 -19.25 2.23
CA ASP A 70 7.79 -19.50 3.37
C ASP A 70 7.21 -18.92 4.66
N SER A 71 7.29 -19.69 5.73
CA SER A 71 6.88 -19.31 7.08
C SER A 71 7.85 -18.35 7.80
N GLY A 72 8.76 -17.70 7.09
CA GLY A 72 9.67 -16.68 7.63
C GLY A 72 11.02 -17.22 8.10
N SER A 73 11.42 -18.40 7.65
CA SER A 73 12.73 -19.01 7.99
C SER A 73 13.86 -18.68 7.01
N LEU A 74 13.57 -17.93 5.93
CA LEU A 74 14.61 -17.57 4.98
C LEU A 74 15.57 -16.53 5.58
N PRO A 75 16.89 -16.72 5.42
CA PRO A 75 17.85 -15.70 5.81
C PRO A 75 17.63 -14.43 4.96
N GLU A 76 17.96 -13.26 5.54
CA GLU A 76 17.95 -12.01 4.81
C GLU A 76 18.68 -12.15 3.47
N PRO A 77 18.15 -11.57 2.38
CA PRO A 77 18.80 -11.62 1.09
C PRO A 77 20.18 -10.95 1.17
N GLU A 78 21.16 -11.54 0.53
CA GLU A 78 22.48 -10.90 0.39
C GLU A 78 22.31 -9.56 -0.35
N PRO A 79 23.05 -8.51 0.04
CA PRO A 79 23.00 -7.24 -0.65
C PRO A 79 23.45 -7.39 -2.09
N GLU A 80 22.85 -6.59 -2.96
CA GLU A 80 23.18 -6.59 -4.39
C GLU A 80 24.68 -6.33 -4.60
N PRO A 81 25.36 -7.13 -5.43
CA PRO A 81 26.78 -6.94 -5.67
C PRO A 81 27.10 -5.57 -6.27
N GLY A 82 28.13 -4.86 -5.78
CA GLY A 82 28.50 -3.53 -6.24
C GLY A 82 28.68 -3.42 -7.75
N ARG A 83 29.19 -4.47 -8.42
CA ARG A 83 29.30 -4.52 -9.87
C ARG A 83 27.96 -4.46 -10.61
N VAL A 84 26.89 -4.96 -10.00
CA VAL A 84 25.54 -4.89 -10.58
C VAL A 84 25.00 -3.47 -10.44
N ILE A 85 25.20 -2.86 -9.29
CA ILE A 85 24.85 -1.45 -9.03
C ILE A 85 25.59 -0.53 -10.02
N ASP A 86 26.90 -0.72 -10.20
CA ASP A 86 27.70 0.08 -11.14
C ASP A 86 27.24 -0.09 -12.60
N ALA A 87 26.87 -1.32 -12.98
CA ALA A 87 26.36 -1.60 -14.33
C ALA A 87 24.96 -0.98 -14.54
N ARG A 88 24.09 -0.98 -13.53
CA ARG A 88 22.80 -0.28 -13.58
C ARG A 88 22.99 1.21 -13.78
N ARG A 89 23.88 1.82 -13.02
CA ARG A 89 24.20 3.24 -13.16
C ARG A 89 24.79 3.58 -14.54
N ALA A 90 25.65 2.72 -15.08
CA ALA A 90 26.16 2.90 -16.44
C ALA A 90 25.03 2.79 -17.49
N ALA A 91 24.07 1.89 -17.31
CA ALA A 91 22.90 1.79 -18.19
C ALA A 91 22.02 3.05 -18.07
N ILE A 92 21.79 3.57 -16.86
CA ILE A 92 21.05 4.82 -16.62
C ILE A 92 21.73 5.98 -17.36
N GLU A 93 23.04 6.13 -17.29
CA GLU A 93 23.75 7.22 -17.97
C GLU A 93 23.68 7.10 -19.50
N ALA A 94 23.78 5.88 -20.04
CA ALA A 94 23.62 5.65 -21.48
C ALA A 94 22.20 5.96 -21.98
N LEU A 95 21.18 5.54 -21.20
CA LEU A 95 19.77 5.83 -21.48
C LEU A 95 19.47 7.32 -21.33
N ARG A 96 20.02 7.99 -20.32
CA ARG A 96 19.88 9.43 -20.12
C ARG A 96 20.48 10.21 -21.29
N HIS A 97 21.65 9.79 -21.77
CA HIS A 97 22.25 10.37 -22.96
C HIS A 97 21.34 10.22 -24.18
N ALA A 98 20.84 9.00 -24.43
CA ALA A 98 19.90 8.76 -25.52
C ALA A 98 18.60 9.58 -25.36
N PHE A 99 18.03 9.63 -24.18
CA PHE A 99 16.82 10.38 -23.86
C PHE A 99 16.97 11.90 -24.10
N SER A 100 18.16 12.46 -23.90
CA SER A 100 18.42 13.87 -24.19
C SER A 100 18.23 14.23 -25.67
N TYR A 101 18.40 13.27 -26.59
CA TYR A 101 18.17 13.42 -28.02
C TYR A 101 16.80 12.92 -28.49
N LEU A 102 16.24 11.97 -27.74
CA LEU A 102 15.03 11.23 -28.10
C LEU A 102 13.99 11.27 -26.95
N PRO A 103 13.60 12.46 -26.46
CA PRO A 103 12.74 12.55 -25.28
C PRO A 103 11.30 12.03 -25.50
N ALA A 104 10.86 11.89 -26.75
CA ALA A 104 9.54 11.34 -27.10
C ALA A 104 9.59 9.83 -27.41
N ASP A 105 10.77 9.21 -27.36
CA ASP A 105 10.96 7.79 -27.69
C ASP A 105 10.69 6.91 -26.47
N PHE A 106 9.66 6.07 -26.56
CA PHE A 106 9.25 5.17 -25.49
C PHE A 106 10.36 4.15 -25.15
N GLU A 107 11.03 3.59 -26.16
CA GLU A 107 12.10 2.59 -25.99
C GLU A 107 13.32 3.14 -25.22
N THR A 108 13.42 4.44 -25.10
CA THR A 108 14.44 5.12 -24.30
C THR A 108 13.92 5.58 -22.96
N ALA A 109 12.69 6.14 -22.94
CA ALA A 109 12.09 6.71 -21.73
C ALA A 109 11.71 5.65 -20.70
N ALA A 110 11.06 4.56 -21.13
CA ALA A 110 10.54 3.55 -20.22
C ALA A 110 11.64 2.79 -19.46
N PRO A 111 12.73 2.29 -20.11
CA PRO A 111 13.85 1.71 -19.38
C PRO A 111 14.56 2.70 -18.47
N LEU A 112 14.73 3.97 -18.89
CA LEU A 112 15.34 5.00 -18.06
C LEU A 112 14.54 5.21 -16.77
N VAL A 113 13.24 5.39 -16.87
CA VAL A 113 12.35 5.58 -15.70
C VAL A 113 12.37 4.33 -14.81
N ARG A 114 12.28 3.14 -15.40
CA ARG A 114 12.36 1.87 -14.68
C ARG A 114 13.66 1.79 -13.86
N TYR A 115 14.81 1.94 -14.48
CA TYR A 115 16.10 1.79 -13.76
C TYR A 115 16.37 2.90 -12.75
N LEU A 116 15.83 4.10 -12.95
CA LEU A 116 15.86 5.15 -11.93
C LEU A 116 15.03 4.77 -10.70
N VAL A 117 13.87 4.13 -10.89
CA VAL A 117 13.06 3.61 -9.77
C VAL A 117 13.81 2.48 -9.06
N GLU A 118 14.38 1.52 -9.80
CA GLU A 118 15.18 0.41 -9.24
C GLU A 118 16.44 0.89 -8.49
N ASP A 119 17.01 2.04 -8.86
CA ASP A 119 18.19 2.67 -8.21
C ASP A 119 17.78 3.67 -7.10
N GLU A 120 16.52 3.62 -6.63
CA GLU A 120 15.94 4.49 -5.60
C GLU A 120 16.00 6.00 -5.92
N ARG A 121 16.08 6.36 -7.20
CA ARG A 121 16.15 7.73 -7.73
C ARG A 121 14.78 8.22 -8.23
N ALA A 122 13.74 8.01 -7.43
CA ALA A 122 12.36 8.27 -7.83
C ALA A 122 12.09 9.73 -8.28
N VAL A 123 12.75 10.73 -7.68
CA VAL A 123 12.62 12.15 -8.09
C VAL A 123 13.12 12.37 -9.52
N GLU A 124 14.20 11.71 -9.89
CA GLU A 124 14.73 11.79 -11.25
C GLU A 124 13.86 11.00 -12.24
N ALA A 125 13.31 9.86 -11.81
CA ALA A 125 12.31 9.11 -12.58
C ALA A 125 11.09 9.98 -12.91
N VAL A 126 10.55 10.71 -11.93
CA VAL A 126 9.45 11.68 -12.14
C VAL A 126 9.83 12.74 -13.16
N SER A 127 11.05 13.26 -13.09
CA SER A 127 11.52 14.29 -14.02
C SER A 127 11.61 13.77 -15.45
N ALA A 128 12.16 12.57 -15.65
CA ALA A 128 12.24 11.91 -16.95
C ALA A 128 10.85 11.56 -17.51
N ALA A 129 10.00 10.94 -16.69
CA ALA A 129 8.63 10.58 -17.08
C ALA A 129 7.78 11.82 -17.45
N ARG A 130 7.93 12.93 -16.70
CA ARG A 130 7.26 14.19 -17.00
C ARG A 130 7.72 14.78 -18.32
N MET A 131 9.01 14.75 -18.60
CA MET A 131 9.54 15.22 -19.89
C MET A 131 8.98 14.38 -21.04
N PHE A 132 8.99 13.05 -20.92
CA PHE A 132 8.38 12.15 -21.90
C PHE A 132 6.90 12.49 -22.11
N ALA A 133 6.11 12.60 -21.05
CA ALA A 133 4.68 12.90 -21.11
C ALA A 133 4.36 14.25 -21.76
N LEU A 134 5.27 15.23 -21.67
CA LEU A 134 5.11 16.55 -22.28
C LEU A 134 5.39 16.56 -23.79
N VAL A 135 6.27 15.70 -24.27
CA VAL A 135 6.74 15.76 -25.67
C VAL A 135 6.25 14.61 -26.53
N THR A 136 5.83 13.50 -25.92
CA THR A 136 5.28 12.36 -26.66
C THR A 136 3.89 12.69 -27.23
N SER A 137 3.59 12.14 -28.43
CA SER A 137 2.23 12.11 -28.96
C SER A 137 1.38 10.97 -28.39
N ASP A 138 1.99 10.09 -27.61
CA ASP A 138 1.28 8.95 -27.00
C ASP A 138 0.51 9.43 -25.76
N SER A 139 -0.79 9.55 -25.91
CA SER A 139 -1.71 10.03 -24.86
C SER A 139 -1.97 9.00 -23.75
N ILE A 140 -1.48 7.77 -23.90
CA ILE A 140 -1.64 6.65 -22.96
C ILE A 140 -0.35 6.46 -22.17
N TRP A 141 0.77 6.20 -22.85
CA TRP A 141 2.04 5.91 -22.21
C TRP A 141 2.65 7.10 -21.46
N GLY A 142 2.40 8.34 -21.91
CA GLY A 142 2.84 9.53 -21.19
C GLY A 142 2.29 9.54 -19.74
N PRO A 143 0.99 9.52 -19.53
CA PRO A 143 0.40 9.46 -18.19
C PRO A 143 0.73 8.16 -17.44
N LEU A 144 0.74 6.98 -18.07
CA LEU A 144 1.06 5.71 -17.38
C LEU A 144 2.48 5.75 -16.79
N LEU A 145 3.46 6.16 -17.57
CA LEU A 145 4.85 6.21 -17.12
C LEU A 145 5.07 7.29 -16.04
N LEU A 146 4.37 8.44 -16.17
CA LEU A 146 4.40 9.49 -15.15
C LEU A 146 3.72 9.04 -13.85
N GLY A 147 2.57 8.37 -13.93
CA GLY A 147 1.88 7.80 -12.78
C GLY A 147 2.74 6.77 -12.04
N PHE A 148 3.40 5.89 -12.78
CA PHE A 148 4.35 4.91 -12.24
C PHE A 148 5.51 5.59 -11.46
N ALA A 149 6.13 6.61 -12.04
CA ALA A 149 7.23 7.34 -11.40
C ALA A 149 6.76 8.14 -10.16
N LEU A 150 5.56 8.75 -10.23
CA LEU A 150 4.96 9.49 -9.11
C LEU A 150 4.62 8.58 -7.93
N HIS A 151 4.08 7.38 -8.21
CA HIS A 151 3.82 6.37 -7.18
C HIS A 151 5.13 5.94 -6.51
N ALA A 152 6.16 5.61 -7.28
CA ALA A 152 7.48 5.28 -6.76
C ALA A 152 8.10 6.41 -5.91
N ALA A 153 7.71 7.66 -6.17
CA ALA A 153 8.12 8.83 -5.38
C ALA A 153 7.21 9.11 -4.16
N GLY A 154 6.22 8.26 -3.88
CA GLY A 154 5.26 8.42 -2.78
C GLY A 154 4.22 9.53 -2.99
N ASN A 155 4.02 9.99 -4.23
CA ASN A 155 2.98 10.98 -4.55
C ASN A 155 1.75 10.30 -5.14
N ASP A 156 1.02 9.59 -4.30
CA ASP A 156 -0.09 8.73 -4.72
C ASP A 156 -1.30 9.49 -5.25
N THR A 157 -1.57 10.69 -4.73
CA THR A 157 -2.63 11.54 -5.28
C THR A 157 -2.37 11.93 -6.73
N ALA A 158 -1.15 12.36 -7.04
CA ALA A 158 -0.80 12.72 -8.40
C ALA A 158 -0.67 11.50 -9.32
N ALA A 159 -0.19 10.36 -8.78
CA ALA A 159 -0.13 9.10 -9.51
C ALA A 159 -1.52 8.65 -9.95
N ALA A 160 -2.50 8.65 -9.03
CA ALA A 160 -3.89 8.29 -9.33
C ALA A 160 -4.48 9.16 -10.46
N GLN A 161 -4.25 10.47 -10.44
CA GLN A 161 -4.70 11.37 -11.50
C GLN A 161 -4.12 11.00 -12.88
N GLN A 162 -2.85 10.62 -12.94
CA GLN A 162 -2.23 10.20 -14.18
C GLN A 162 -2.76 8.84 -14.66
N PHE A 163 -2.91 7.89 -13.77
CA PHE A 163 -3.49 6.59 -14.09
C PHE A 163 -4.93 6.70 -14.57
N ASP A 164 -5.77 7.46 -13.89
CA ASP A 164 -7.16 7.68 -14.29
C ASP A 164 -7.25 8.39 -15.66
N ALA A 165 -6.35 9.34 -15.92
CA ALA A 165 -6.26 10.00 -17.23
C ALA A 165 -5.86 9.03 -18.35
N ALA A 166 -4.98 8.07 -18.10
CA ALA A 166 -4.61 7.03 -19.07
C ALA A 166 -5.75 6.03 -19.28
N LEU A 167 -6.31 5.50 -18.18
CA LEU A 167 -7.40 4.50 -18.22
C LEU A 167 -8.69 5.03 -18.87
N GLY A 168 -8.88 6.35 -18.88
CA GLY A 168 -9.98 6.99 -19.61
C GLY A 168 -9.75 7.14 -21.12
N ARG A 169 -8.57 6.83 -21.65
CA ARG A 169 -8.18 6.98 -23.06
C ARG A 169 -7.79 5.68 -23.74
N ILE A 170 -7.42 4.69 -22.98
CA ILE A 170 -7.09 3.34 -23.47
C ILE A 170 -8.35 2.62 -23.91
N GLU A 171 -8.22 1.63 -24.79
CA GLU A 171 -9.35 0.79 -25.19
C GLU A 171 -9.98 0.10 -23.97
N GLN A 172 -11.31 -0.07 -23.99
CA GLN A 172 -12.06 -0.53 -22.82
C GLN A 172 -11.56 -1.90 -22.33
N GLU A 173 -11.35 -2.85 -23.22
CA GLU A 173 -10.85 -4.20 -22.88
C GLU A 173 -9.50 -4.14 -22.16
N GLU A 174 -8.60 -3.27 -22.61
CA GLU A 174 -7.29 -3.09 -21.99
C GLU A 174 -7.40 -2.33 -20.65
N ALA A 175 -8.31 -1.37 -20.52
CA ALA A 175 -8.58 -0.68 -19.28
C ALA A 175 -9.18 -1.62 -18.22
N ASP A 176 -10.07 -2.51 -18.64
CA ASP A 176 -10.69 -3.51 -17.78
C ASP A 176 -9.64 -4.53 -17.31
N HIS A 177 -8.74 -4.98 -18.19
CA HIS A 177 -7.63 -5.84 -17.81
C HIS A 177 -6.71 -5.22 -16.75
N ILE A 178 -6.44 -3.91 -16.81
CA ILE A 178 -5.65 -3.21 -15.79
C ILE A 178 -6.41 -3.05 -14.46
N ARG A 179 -7.74 -2.91 -14.52
CA ARG A 179 -8.59 -2.78 -13.34
C ARG A 179 -8.92 -4.10 -12.70
N ASP A 180 -8.83 -5.18 -13.46
CA ASP A 180 -9.20 -6.52 -13.04
C ASP A 180 -8.43 -6.94 -11.77
N VAL A 181 -9.17 -7.38 -10.78
CA VAL A 181 -8.67 -7.81 -9.48
C VAL A 181 -8.67 -9.33 -9.30
N GLU A 182 -9.12 -10.07 -10.30
CA GLU A 182 -9.30 -11.53 -10.25
C GLU A 182 -8.07 -12.27 -9.71
N TRP A 183 -6.88 -11.86 -10.16
CA TRP A 183 -5.63 -12.49 -9.70
C TRP A 183 -5.32 -12.27 -8.22
N LEU A 184 -5.89 -11.24 -7.62
CA LEU A 184 -5.70 -10.92 -6.21
C LEU A 184 -6.68 -11.65 -5.29
N LEU A 185 -7.78 -12.17 -5.85
CA LEU A 185 -8.86 -12.78 -5.10
C LEU A 185 -8.57 -14.25 -4.76
N GLY A 186 -9.05 -14.69 -3.59
CA GLY A 186 -9.15 -16.10 -3.24
C GLY A 186 -10.09 -16.86 -4.19
N ALA A 187 -10.01 -18.19 -4.20
CA ALA A 187 -10.77 -19.01 -5.15
C ALA A 187 -12.30 -18.81 -5.04
N ASP A 188 -12.81 -18.67 -3.80
CA ASP A 188 -14.25 -18.54 -3.53
C ASP A 188 -14.76 -17.15 -3.95
N ASP A 189 -14.01 -16.09 -3.67
CA ASP A 189 -14.37 -14.73 -4.08
C ASP A 189 -14.23 -14.55 -5.60
N ARG A 190 -13.25 -15.20 -6.24
CA ARG A 190 -13.08 -15.16 -7.69
C ARG A 190 -14.30 -15.70 -8.41
N GLY A 191 -14.76 -16.91 -8.06
CA GLY A 191 -15.94 -17.50 -8.69
C GLY A 191 -17.19 -16.63 -8.53
N ARG A 192 -17.33 -15.90 -7.41
CA ARG A 192 -18.44 -14.97 -7.20
C ARG A 192 -18.26 -13.66 -7.97
N TYR A 193 -17.03 -13.20 -8.11
CA TYR A 193 -16.72 -11.99 -8.87
C TYR A 193 -17.01 -12.17 -10.36
N ASP A 194 -16.68 -13.34 -10.91
CA ASP A 194 -16.96 -13.69 -12.31
C ASP A 194 -18.48 -13.74 -12.62
N ASP A 195 -19.30 -14.06 -11.61
CA ASP A 195 -20.77 -14.09 -11.73
C ASP A 195 -21.43 -12.70 -11.62
N LEU A 196 -20.69 -11.65 -11.25
CA LEU A 196 -21.22 -10.29 -11.12
C LEU A 196 -21.39 -9.63 -12.49
N ASP A 197 -22.42 -8.80 -12.61
CA ASP A 197 -22.49 -7.87 -13.75
C ASP A 197 -21.44 -6.76 -13.62
N GLU A 198 -21.16 -6.08 -14.72
CA GLU A 198 -20.13 -5.03 -14.81
C GLU A 198 -20.30 -3.89 -13.78
N GLY A 199 -21.54 -3.54 -13.43
CA GLY A 199 -21.83 -2.52 -12.42
C GLY A 199 -21.50 -3.00 -11.01
N ALA A 200 -21.84 -4.25 -10.70
CA ALA A 200 -21.53 -4.89 -9.44
C ALA A 200 -20.03 -5.17 -9.28
N GLN A 201 -19.32 -5.56 -10.35
CA GLN A 201 -17.86 -5.69 -10.36
C GLN A 201 -17.18 -4.37 -10.00
N ARG A 202 -17.57 -3.26 -10.67
CA ARG A 202 -17.02 -1.93 -10.33
C ARG A 202 -17.29 -1.50 -8.88
N GLY A 203 -18.48 -1.81 -8.38
CA GLY A 203 -18.82 -1.56 -6.96
C GLY A 203 -17.97 -2.38 -6.00
N PHE A 204 -17.71 -3.64 -6.35
CA PHE A 204 -16.81 -4.50 -5.59
C PHE A 204 -15.37 -4.01 -5.60
N GLU A 205 -14.83 -3.68 -6.79
CA GLU A 205 -13.46 -3.13 -6.95
C GLU A 205 -13.27 -1.85 -6.14
N ALA A 206 -14.24 -0.93 -6.17
CA ALA A 206 -14.19 0.30 -5.38
C ALA A 206 -14.10 0.00 -3.88
N ARG A 207 -14.88 -0.98 -3.39
CA ARG A 207 -14.82 -1.42 -2.00
C ARG A 207 -13.50 -2.10 -1.67
N LEU A 208 -13.04 -2.99 -2.53
CA LEU A 208 -11.77 -3.69 -2.37
C LEU A 208 -10.62 -2.69 -2.22
N TRP A 209 -10.53 -1.71 -3.12
CA TRP A 209 -9.47 -0.72 -3.06
C TRP A 209 -9.58 0.20 -1.84
N ALA A 210 -10.77 0.60 -1.46
CA ALA A 210 -10.96 1.39 -0.24
C ALA A 210 -10.49 0.63 1.01
N LEU A 211 -10.78 -0.67 1.10
CA LEU A 211 -10.38 -1.51 2.23
C LEU A 211 -8.90 -1.93 2.17
N ALA A 212 -8.35 -2.07 0.97
CA ALA A 212 -6.96 -2.45 0.75
C ALA A 212 -5.96 -1.29 0.95
N ASP A 213 -6.44 -0.05 1.03
CA ASP A 213 -5.58 1.11 1.29
C ASP A 213 -4.81 0.91 2.61
N PRO A 214 -3.48 1.00 2.62
CA PRO A 214 -2.70 0.82 3.84
C PRO A 214 -3.09 1.77 4.96
N LEU A 215 -3.17 3.07 4.66
CA LEU A 215 -3.47 4.13 5.63
C LEU A 215 -4.29 5.26 4.97
N TYR A 216 -5.46 5.53 5.51
CA TYR A 216 -6.24 6.73 5.13
C TYR A 216 -5.60 8.03 5.61
N LEU A 217 -4.64 7.97 6.54
CA LEU A 217 -3.81 9.11 6.94
C LEU A 217 -2.93 9.63 5.81
N THR A 218 -2.60 8.78 4.83
CA THR A 218 -1.79 9.17 3.67
C THR A 218 -2.70 9.53 2.50
N PRO A 219 -2.45 10.64 1.80
CA PRO A 219 -3.31 11.03 0.68
C PRO A 219 -3.20 10.09 -0.51
N GLY A 220 -4.32 9.67 -1.05
CA GLY A 220 -4.40 8.76 -2.20
C GLY A 220 -4.59 7.31 -1.78
N ASN A 221 -4.85 6.42 -2.75
CA ASN A 221 -4.95 4.99 -2.50
C ASN A 221 -3.68 4.30 -2.99
N GLU A 222 -2.74 4.11 -2.07
CA GLU A 222 -1.41 3.57 -2.34
C GLU A 222 -1.48 2.16 -2.93
N ARG A 223 -2.35 1.28 -2.40
CA ARG A 223 -2.47 -0.10 -2.87
C ARG A 223 -3.08 -0.22 -4.27
N ARG A 224 -4.05 0.63 -4.61
CA ARG A 224 -4.59 0.71 -5.97
C ARG A 224 -3.54 1.21 -6.96
N ASN A 225 -2.81 2.25 -6.60
CA ASN A 225 -1.73 2.79 -7.44
C ASN A 225 -0.63 1.76 -7.67
N GLU A 226 -0.27 1.00 -6.65
CA GLU A 226 0.68 -0.11 -6.78
C GLU A 226 0.18 -1.16 -7.78
N HIS A 227 -1.11 -1.55 -7.72
CA HIS A 227 -1.67 -2.50 -8.68
C HIS A 227 -1.52 -2.01 -10.13
N ILE A 228 -1.90 -0.77 -10.40
CA ILE A 228 -1.76 -0.18 -11.76
C ILE A 228 -0.27 -0.05 -12.14
N SER A 229 0.58 0.36 -11.20
CA SER A 229 2.04 0.44 -11.40
C SER A 229 2.63 -0.90 -11.79
N ARG A 230 2.17 -2.00 -11.19
CA ARG A 230 2.61 -3.37 -11.55
C ARG A 230 2.20 -3.77 -12.94
N HIS A 231 1.01 -3.37 -13.40
CA HIS A 231 0.62 -3.54 -14.81
C HIS A 231 1.49 -2.71 -15.76
N VAL A 232 1.81 -1.46 -15.41
CA VAL A 232 2.75 -0.64 -16.20
C VAL A 232 4.13 -1.30 -16.25
N TRP A 233 4.64 -1.75 -15.12
CA TRP A 233 5.90 -2.48 -15.03
C TRP A 233 5.92 -3.74 -15.89
N SER A 234 4.90 -4.57 -15.78
CA SER A 234 4.71 -5.77 -16.59
C SER A 234 4.78 -5.47 -18.08
N ARG A 235 4.14 -4.40 -18.53
CA ARG A 235 4.15 -3.96 -19.94
C ARG A 235 5.51 -3.43 -20.39
N ILE A 236 6.26 -2.76 -19.53
CA ILE A 236 7.64 -2.37 -19.80
C ILE A 236 8.50 -3.63 -20.01
N LEU A 237 8.37 -4.62 -19.11
CA LEU A 237 9.10 -5.88 -19.21
C LEU A 237 8.73 -6.68 -20.45
N ALA A 238 7.45 -6.74 -20.81
CA ALA A 238 6.97 -7.45 -22.02
C ALA A 238 7.55 -6.87 -23.33
N ARG A 239 7.86 -5.58 -23.35
CA ARG A 239 8.47 -4.88 -24.51
C ARG A 239 10.00 -4.91 -24.48
N THR A 240 10.60 -5.29 -23.37
CA THR A 240 12.06 -5.36 -23.25
C THR A 240 12.56 -6.55 -24.08
N PRO A 241 13.51 -6.35 -25.01
CA PRO A 241 14.02 -7.42 -25.88
C PRO A 241 14.86 -8.43 -25.10
N ILE A 242 15.15 -8.16 -23.85
CA ILE A 242 16.02 -8.96 -23.00
C ILE A 242 15.16 -9.76 -22.04
N VAL A 243 15.29 -11.05 -22.11
CA VAL A 243 14.61 -11.99 -21.20
C VAL A 243 15.29 -11.94 -19.83
N THR A 244 14.73 -11.17 -18.92
CA THR A 244 15.31 -10.92 -17.58
C THR A 244 15.43 -12.22 -16.78
N ASP A 245 14.42 -13.08 -16.84
CA ASP A 245 14.31 -14.29 -15.99
C ASP A 245 14.63 -15.60 -16.73
N MET A 246 15.37 -15.54 -17.83
CA MET A 246 15.66 -16.69 -18.71
C MET A 246 14.41 -17.38 -19.29
N VAL A 247 13.25 -16.83 -19.04
CA VAL A 247 11.95 -17.30 -19.49
C VAL A 247 11.30 -16.24 -20.34
N ARG A 248 10.74 -16.62 -21.51
CA ARG A 248 10.03 -15.69 -22.35
C ARG A 248 8.84 -15.10 -21.58
N TRP A 249 8.62 -13.78 -21.68
CA TRP A 249 7.49 -13.11 -21.09
C TRP A 249 6.16 -13.79 -21.48
N GLY A 250 5.25 -13.91 -20.53
CA GLY A 250 3.94 -14.52 -20.71
C GLY A 250 3.00 -14.11 -19.58
N SER A 251 1.74 -14.49 -19.69
CA SER A 251 0.69 -14.17 -18.70
C SER A 251 1.01 -14.64 -17.27
N ASP A 252 1.79 -15.69 -17.14
CA ASP A 252 2.23 -16.19 -15.84
C ASP A 252 3.21 -15.23 -15.13
N LEU A 253 4.17 -14.65 -15.87
CA LEU A 253 5.06 -13.60 -15.33
C LEU A 253 4.30 -12.31 -15.06
N GLU A 254 3.36 -11.96 -15.92
CA GLU A 254 2.46 -10.84 -15.69
C GLU A 254 1.67 -11.03 -14.39
N GLN A 255 1.02 -12.17 -14.22
CA GLN A 255 0.27 -12.50 -13.02
C GLN A 255 1.15 -12.43 -11.75
N LEU A 256 2.37 -12.98 -11.77
CA LEU A 256 3.29 -12.90 -10.65
C LEU A 256 3.69 -11.46 -10.34
N THR A 257 3.99 -10.67 -11.37
CA THR A 257 4.34 -9.25 -11.22
C THR A 257 3.18 -8.45 -10.62
N VAL A 258 1.96 -8.68 -11.08
CA VAL A 258 0.77 -7.99 -10.55
C VAL A 258 0.49 -8.40 -9.10
N ARG A 259 0.67 -9.66 -8.76
CA ARG A 259 0.41 -10.17 -7.40
C ARG A 259 1.47 -9.72 -6.38
N TYR A 260 2.75 -9.80 -6.73
CA TYR A 260 3.85 -9.66 -5.75
C TYR A 260 4.81 -8.52 -6.06
N GLY A 261 4.67 -7.85 -7.20
CA GLY A 261 5.58 -6.80 -7.64
C GLY A 261 6.91 -7.37 -8.13
N THR A 262 7.98 -6.62 -7.90
CA THR A 262 9.33 -7.02 -8.25
C THR A 262 9.97 -7.81 -7.12
N PRO A 263 10.73 -8.87 -7.43
CA PRO A 263 11.45 -9.61 -6.41
C PRO A 263 12.50 -8.72 -5.73
N THR A 264 12.63 -8.86 -4.42
CA THR A 264 13.63 -8.14 -3.62
C THR A 264 15.03 -8.71 -3.79
N SER A 265 15.12 -9.99 -4.13
CA SER A 265 16.39 -10.65 -4.42
C SER A 265 16.17 -11.87 -5.33
N ARG A 266 17.27 -12.33 -5.92
CA ARG A 266 17.28 -13.55 -6.74
C ARG A 266 18.42 -14.46 -6.33
N THR A 267 18.18 -15.76 -6.31
CA THR A 267 19.22 -16.78 -6.10
C THR A 267 19.23 -17.77 -7.25
N ARG A 268 20.39 -18.37 -7.50
CA ARG A 268 20.53 -19.44 -8.50
C ARG A 268 20.79 -20.77 -7.79
N SER A 269 20.10 -21.81 -8.22
CA SER A 269 20.49 -23.18 -7.89
C SER A 269 21.47 -23.70 -8.94
N PRO A 270 22.56 -24.38 -8.54
CA PRO A 270 23.43 -25.05 -9.50
C PRO A 270 22.65 -26.15 -10.23
N GLY A 271 22.88 -26.29 -11.52
CA GLY A 271 22.35 -27.41 -12.27
C GLY A 271 22.93 -28.72 -11.75
N VAL A 272 22.11 -29.78 -11.67
CA VAL A 272 22.53 -31.10 -11.29
C VAL A 272 22.39 -32.05 -12.50
N GLY A 273 23.51 -32.57 -12.99
CA GLY A 273 23.54 -33.44 -14.16
C GLY A 273 23.15 -32.70 -15.46
N LEU A 274 22.14 -33.19 -16.17
CA LEU A 274 21.61 -32.61 -17.40
C LEU A 274 20.52 -31.55 -17.16
N ARG A 275 20.17 -31.26 -15.90
CA ARG A 275 19.21 -30.22 -15.57
C ARG A 275 19.93 -28.86 -15.44
N GLU A 276 19.50 -27.89 -16.20
CA GLU A 276 19.94 -26.51 -16.01
C GLU A 276 19.55 -26.02 -14.62
N GLY A 277 20.41 -25.20 -14.00
CA GLY A 277 20.11 -24.58 -12.72
C GLY A 277 18.93 -23.60 -12.85
N GLY A 278 18.08 -23.54 -11.85
CA GLY A 278 16.94 -22.64 -11.79
C GLY A 278 17.29 -21.27 -11.20
N LEU A 279 16.54 -20.24 -11.56
CA LEU A 279 16.50 -18.95 -10.87
C LEU A 279 15.31 -19.00 -9.91
N THR A 280 15.55 -18.59 -8.66
CA THR A 280 14.50 -18.42 -7.64
C THR A 280 14.38 -16.93 -7.30
N GLU A 281 13.20 -16.42 -7.42
CA GLU A 281 12.86 -15.05 -7.01
C GLU A 281 12.36 -15.05 -5.57
N HIS A 282 12.80 -14.05 -4.80
CA HIS A 282 12.42 -13.88 -3.41
C HIS A 282 11.69 -12.55 -3.25
N TYR A 283 10.52 -12.59 -2.63
CA TYR A 283 9.74 -11.42 -2.28
C TYR A 283 9.92 -11.15 -0.78
N GLY A 284 10.07 -9.89 -0.41
CA GLY A 284 10.50 -9.52 0.95
C GLY A 284 9.53 -9.96 2.05
N PRO A 285 10.04 -10.21 3.27
CA PRO A 285 9.23 -10.62 4.42
C PRO A 285 8.30 -9.51 4.94
N ASP A 286 8.54 -8.26 4.56
CA ASP A 286 7.73 -7.11 4.99
C ASP A 286 6.49 -6.90 4.11
N GLN A 287 6.27 -7.75 3.11
CA GLN A 287 5.05 -7.70 2.31
C GLN A 287 3.86 -8.24 3.12
N LEU A 288 2.81 -7.43 3.19
CA LEU A 288 1.56 -7.75 3.85
C LEU A 288 0.45 -7.94 2.83
N ALA A 289 -0.55 -8.73 3.20
CA ALA A 289 -1.79 -8.81 2.44
C ALA A 289 -2.69 -7.63 2.81
N TYR A 290 -2.91 -6.74 1.88
CA TYR A 290 -3.85 -5.63 2.05
C TYR A 290 -5.19 -5.89 1.35
N VAL A 291 -5.22 -6.82 0.42
CA VAL A 291 -6.47 -7.20 -0.26
C VAL A 291 -7.29 -8.06 0.70
N PRO A 292 -8.52 -7.64 1.02
CA PRO A 292 -9.40 -8.41 1.91
C PRO A 292 -9.68 -9.80 1.35
N GLU A 293 -9.54 -10.82 2.18
CA GLU A 293 -10.01 -12.16 1.84
C GLU A 293 -11.50 -12.30 2.18
N ASP A 294 -12.18 -13.11 1.40
CA ASP A 294 -13.60 -13.43 1.59
C ASP A 294 -14.55 -12.22 1.56
N LEU A 295 -14.17 -11.12 0.89
CA LEU A 295 -14.99 -9.90 0.85
C LEU A 295 -16.36 -10.12 0.22
N LEU A 296 -16.46 -10.93 -0.83
CA LEU A 296 -17.73 -11.32 -1.45
C LEU A 296 -18.42 -12.45 -0.71
N THR A 297 -17.66 -13.29 -0.03
CA THR A 297 -18.20 -14.46 0.69
C THR A 297 -18.75 -14.05 2.05
N ARG A 298 -18.03 -13.21 2.79
CA ARG A 298 -18.39 -12.78 4.16
C ARG A 298 -18.94 -11.37 4.23
N GLY A 299 -18.77 -10.56 3.18
CA GLY A 299 -19.22 -9.18 3.14
C GLY A 299 -18.27 -8.22 3.86
N TYR A 300 -18.79 -7.42 4.80
CA TYR A 300 -18.01 -6.44 5.56
C TYR A 300 -16.95 -7.09 6.44
N PRO A 301 -15.86 -6.33 6.73
CA PRO A 301 -14.88 -6.76 7.72
C PRO A 301 -15.56 -7.18 9.02
N PRO A 302 -15.05 -8.23 9.68
CA PRO A 302 -15.64 -8.72 10.92
C PRO A 302 -15.58 -7.66 12.02
N THR A 303 -16.47 -7.80 13.02
CA THR A 303 -16.36 -7.06 14.28
C THR A 303 -15.02 -7.37 14.95
N PRO A 304 -14.39 -6.40 15.65
CA PRO A 304 -13.09 -6.62 16.26
C PRO A 304 -13.13 -7.78 17.27
N LEU A 305 -12.22 -8.71 17.09
CA LEU A 305 -11.90 -9.73 18.09
C LEU A 305 -10.58 -9.34 18.77
N PRO A 306 -10.42 -9.61 20.08
CA PRO A 306 -9.27 -9.14 20.85
C PRO A 306 -7.90 -9.51 20.27
N ASP A 307 -7.80 -10.68 19.62
CA ASP A 307 -6.53 -11.28 19.19
C ASP A 307 -6.44 -11.54 17.67
N ALA A 308 -7.41 -11.10 16.89
CA ALA A 308 -7.48 -11.35 15.46
C ALA A 308 -7.46 -10.04 14.65
N PRO A 309 -6.28 -9.47 14.38
CA PRO A 309 -6.18 -8.34 13.47
C PRO A 309 -6.60 -8.79 12.07
N TRP A 310 -7.56 -8.08 11.50
CA TRP A 310 -7.98 -8.33 10.14
C TRP A 310 -6.88 -7.89 9.15
N GLU A 311 -6.48 -8.77 8.23
CA GLU A 311 -5.64 -8.54 7.04
C GLU A 311 -4.14 -8.28 7.21
N LEU A 312 -3.63 -7.97 8.39
CA LEU A 312 -2.23 -7.57 8.51
C LEU A 312 -1.22 -8.73 8.57
N ALA A 313 -1.65 -9.96 8.66
CA ALA A 313 -0.78 -11.11 8.78
C ALA A 313 -1.35 -12.33 8.06
N ASN A 314 -1.15 -12.41 6.76
CA ASN A 314 -1.44 -13.63 6.02
C ASN A 314 -0.17 -14.17 5.36
N THR A 315 0.33 -15.29 5.88
CA THR A 315 1.53 -15.95 5.37
C THR A 315 1.30 -16.65 4.01
N HIS A 316 0.04 -16.81 3.60
CA HIS A 316 -0.35 -17.46 2.34
C HIS A 316 -1.14 -16.52 1.42
N SER A 317 -0.89 -15.23 1.52
CA SER A 317 -1.61 -14.26 0.72
C SER A 317 -1.33 -14.42 -0.78
N ARG A 318 -2.40 -14.34 -1.58
CA ARG A 318 -2.30 -14.32 -3.03
C ARG A 318 -1.65 -13.05 -3.58
N SER A 319 -1.49 -12.02 -2.78
CA SER A 319 -0.80 -10.79 -3.16
C SER A 319 -0.03 -10.23 -1.97
N GLY A 320 1.12 -9.63 -2.24
CA GLY A 320 1.93 -8.98 -1.23
C GLY A 320 2.26 -7.54 -1.62
N TYR A 321 2.32 -6.66 -0.63
CA TYR A 321 2.71 -5.27 -0.81
C TYR A 321 3.39 -4.72 0.45
N ALA A 322 4.47 -3.98 0.26
CA ALA A 322 5.14 -3.22 1.31
C ALA A 322 4.98 -1.72 0.98
N PRO A 323 4.14 -0.97 1.73
CA PRO A 323 3.87 0.42 1.42
C PRO A 323 5.11 1.29 1.57
N ALA A 324 5.34 2.17 0.60
CA ALA A 324 6.46 3.11 0.63
C ALA A 324 6.34 4.14 1.74
N THR A 325 5.11 4.46 2.15
CA THR A 325 4.80 5.46 3.18
C THR A 325 4.97 4.95 4.61
N ALA A 326 4.86 3.64 4.83
CA ALA A 326 5.04 3.02 6.14
C ALA A 326 6.15 1.96 6.10
N SER A 327 7.23 2.18 6.86
CA SER A 327 8.34 1.21 6.94
C SER A 327 7.90 -0.13 7.55
N ARG A 328 6.94 -0.08 8.47
CA ARG A 328 6.23 -1.23 9.03
C ARG A 328 4.82 -0.82 9.43
N LEU A 329 3.83 -1.62 9.04
CA LEU A 329 2.46 -1.46 9.49
C LEU A 329 2.09 -2.62 10.42
N ARG A 330 1.43 -2.29 11.54
CA ARG A 330 1.07 -3.25 12.57
C ARG A 330 -0.34 -3.06 13.07
N PHE A 331 -0.84 -4.08 13.72
CA PHE A 331 -2.09 -3.97 14.47
C PHE A 331 -1.98 -2.92 15.57
N LEU A 332 -2.96 -2.03 15.64
CA LEU A 332 -3.09 -1.01 16.67
C LEU A 332 -4.01 -1.53 17.78
N PRO A 333 -3.49 -1.82 18.99
CA PRO A 333 -4.32 -2.19 20.12
C PRO A 333 -5.32 -1.08 20.43
N HIS A 334 -6.62 -1.42 20.50
CA HIS A 334 -7.67 -0.45 20.70
C HIS A 334 -8.88 -1.06 21.39
N GLN A 335 -9.75 -0.19 21.84
CA GLN A 335 -11.11 -0.50 22.30
C GLN A 335 -12.10 0.40 21.57
N VAL A 336 -13.20 -0.17 21.11
CA VAL A 336 -14.28 0.55 20.45
C VAL A 336 -15.55 0.47 21.29
N SER A 337 -16.28 1.57 21.40
CA SER A 337 -17.50 1.66 22.19
C SER A 337 -18.53 2.59 21.54
N ARG A 338 -19.80 2.19 21.58
CA ARG A 338 -20.92 2.96 21.07
C ARG A 338 -21.67 3.57 22.24
N PHE A 339 -21.81 4.87 22.23
CA PHE A 339 -22.58 5.62 23.23
C PHE A 339 -23.88 6.12 22.60
N PRO A 340 -25.05 5.85 23.22
CA PRO A 340 -26.31 6.29 22.68
C PRO A 340 -26.39 7.80 22.47
N SER A 341 -26.90 8.23 21.30
CA SER A 341 -27.20 9.62 21.02
C SER A 341 -28.47 9.78 20.20
N ALA A 342 -29.07 10.96 20.21
CA ALA A 342 -30.24 11.24 19.38
C ALA A 342 -29.86 11.07 17.89
N GLY A 343 -30.50 10.12 17.20
CA GLY A 343 -30.25 9.85 15.77
C GLY A 343 -29.11 8.89 15.48
N GLY A 344 -28.64 8.09 16.46
CA GLY A 344 -27.61 7.06 16.26
C GLY A 344 -26.74 6.84 17.48
N ALA A 345 -25.43 6.79 17.31
CA ALA A 345 -24.47 6.66 18.39
C ALA A 345 -23.30 7.62 18.24
N VAL A 346 -22.62 7.91 19.34
CA VAL A 346 -21.24 8.42 19.32
C VAL A 346 -20.32 7.20 19.38
N LEU A 347 -19.62 6.96 18.30
CA LEU A 347 -18.54 5.98 18.24
C LEU A 347 -17.31 6.55 18.92
N ARG A 348 -16.83 5.90 19.96
CA ARG A 348 -15.57 6.22 20.62
C ARG A 348 -14.57 5.10 20.36
N VAL A 349 -13.37 5.47 19.95
CA VAL A 349 -12.27 4.53 19.75
C VAL A 349 -11.05 5.01 20.54
N ASP A 350 -10.56 4.18 21.44
CA ASP A 350 -9.42 4.43 22.31
C ASP A 350 -8.30 3.49 21.92
N GLY A 351 -7.13 4.02 21.53
CA GLY A 351 -6.01 3.23 21.06
C GLY A 351 -4.68 3.59 21.69
N VAL A 352 -3.71 2.69 21.56
CA VAL A 352 -2.34 2.91 21.98
C VAL A 352 -1.38 2.57 20.86
N PHE A 353 -0.61 3.57 20.44
CA PHE A 353 0.49 3.39 19.52
C PHE A 353 1.78 3.11 20.28
N ARG A 354 2.47 2.00 19.91
CA ARG A 354 3.73 1.56 20.48
C ARG A 354 4.68 1.16 19.35
N PRO A 355 5.62 2.02 18.98
CA PRO A 355 6.57 1.69 17.90
C PRO A 355 7.45 0.47 18.22
N ASP A 356 7.76 0.25 19.49
CA ASP A 356 8.74 -0.77 19.94
C ASP A 356 8.14 -2.14 20.26
N SER A 357 6.81 -2.28 20.29
CA SER A 357 6.16 -3.57 20.66
C SER A 357 6.31 -4.68 19.62
N VAL A 358 7.29 -4.57 18.76
CA VAL A 358 7.25 -5.02 17.39
C VAL A 358 8.23 -6.13 17.06
N VAL A 359 9.30 -6.30 17.81
CA VAL A 359 10.26 -7.38 17.58
C VAL A 359 10.61 -8.03 18.91
N PRO A 360 10.26 -9.31 19.12
CA PRO A 360 10.80 -10.06 20.24
C PRO A 360 12.34 -10.06 20.14
N GLY A 361 13.02 -9.43 21.10
CA GLY A 361 14.47 -9.37 21.17
C GLY A 361 15.13 -8.11 20.57
N ALA A 362 14.39 -7.21 19.92
CA ALA A 362 14.94 -5.91 19.55
C ALA A 362 15.08 -5.01 20.78
N GLN A 363 16.23 -4.33 20.86
CA GLN A 363 16.42 -3.29 21.89
C GLN A 363 15.39 -2.18 21.65
N PRO A 364 14.76 -1.63 22.71
CA PRO A 364 13.86 -0.49 22.57
C PRO A 364 14.59 0.66 21.89
N ILE A 365 14.05 1.13 20.76
CA ILE A 365 14.53 2.34 20.11
C ILE A 365 14.06 3.50 21.00
N GLN A 366 14.88 3.94 21.93
CA GLN A 366 14.58 5.15 22.71
C GLN A 366 14.59 6.33 21.72
N PRO A 367 13.50 7.09 21.61
CA PRO A 367 13.49 8.27 20.77
C PRO A 367 14.56 9.25 21.29
N ALA A 368 15.49 9.61 20.42
CA ALA A 368 16.50 10.65 20.71
C ALA A 368 15.83 12.04 20.68
N GLY A 369 14.74 12.21 21.44
CA GLY A 369 13.96 13.45 21.49
C GLY A 369 12.46 13.23 21.32
N SER A 370 11.71 14.33 21.16
CA SER A 370 10.29 14.31 20.87
C SER A 370 10.05 13.93 19.42
N THR A 371 9.23 12.89 19.16
CA THR A 371 8.88 12.41 17.82
C THR A 371 7.42 12.75 17.51
N GLN A 372 7.16 13.25 16.32
CA GLN A 372 5.82 13.57 15.87
C GLN A 372 5.08 12.29 15.43
N VAL A 373 3.87 12.12 15.93
CA VAL A 373 2.95 11.04 15.56
C VAL A 373 1.65 11.64 15.09
N VAL A 374 1.25 11.34 13.86
CA VAL A 374 -0.07 11.68 13.33
C VAL A 374 -1.00 10.51 13.58
N THR A 375 -2.19 10.79 14.10
CA THR A 375 -3.21 9.78 14.41
C THR A 375 -4.53 10.16 13.75
N GLY A 376 -5.36 9.17 13.41
CA GLY A 376 -6.66 9.41 12.80
C GLY A 376 -7.70 8.35 13.11
N LEU A 377 -8.96 8.77 13.08
CA LEU A 377 -10.14 7.91 13.01
C LEU A 377 -10.90 8.26 11.73
N PHE A 378 -11.13 7.26 10.90
CA PHE A 378 -11.90 7.35 9.66
C PHE A 378 -13.12 6.45 9.77
N VAL A 379 -14.26 6.92 9.28
CA VAL A 379 -15.51 6.16 9.25
C VAL A 379 -16.04 6.16 7.83
N LEU A 380 -16.24 4.97 7.27
CA LEU A 380 -16.72 4.75 5.91
C LEU A 380 -18.08 4.08 5.95
N ARG A 381 -19.04 4.60 5.16
CA ARG A 381 -20.29 3.90 4.86
C ARG A 381 -20.05 2.96 3.68
N ASP A 382 -20.64 1.77 3.74
CA ASP A 382 -20.57 0.75 2.70
C ASP A 382 -19.13 0.34 2.32
N GLY A 383 -18.17 0.59 3.21
CA GLY A 383 -16.74 0.31 2.99
C GLY A 383 -16.09 1.15 1.90
N VAL A 384 -16.74 2.19 1.40
CA VAL A 384 -16.23 3.05 0.31
C VAL A 384 -16.34 4.53 0.63
N THR A 385 -17.53 4.98 1.06
CA THR A 385 -17.80 6.41 1.22
C THR A 385 -17.35 6.89 2.58
N GLN A 386 -16.29 7.66 2.66
CA GLN A 386 -15.85 8.30 3.91
C GLN A 386 -16.91 9.32 4.35
N ILE A 387 -17.53 9.08 5.51
CA ILE A 387 -18.53 9.95 6.11
C ILE A 387 -17.95 10.84 7.21
N GLY A 388 -16.76 10.50 7.69
CA GLY A 388 -16.11 11.27 8.72
C GLY A 388 -14.65 10.96 8.91
N GLU A 389 -13.96 11.96 9.43
CA GLU A 389 -12.54 11.94 9.71
C GLU A 389 -12.26 12.79 10.96
N ARG A 390 -11.36 12.30 11.78
CA ARG A 390 -10.74 13.04 12.90
C ARG A 390 -9.26 12.74 12.90
N THR A 391 -8.44 13.78 12.80
CA THR A 391 -6.99 13.66 12.83
C THR A 391 -6.39 14.53 13.92
N ARG A 392 -5.32 14.07 14.53
CA ARG A 392 -4.53 14.83 15.52
C ARG A 392 -3.06 14.49 15.38
N THR A 393 -2.23 15.49 15.66
CA THR A 393 -0.79 15.33 15.75
C THR A 393 -0.36 15.42 17.20
N PHE A 394 0.45 14.48 17.63
CA PHE A 394 1.00 14.41 18.97
C PHE A 394 2.52 14.43 18.92
N HIS A 395 3.12 14.89 20.00
CA HIS A 395 4.56 14.73 20.24
C HIS A 395 4.76 13.63 21.27
N ARG A 396 5.30 12.50 20.83
CA ARG A 396 5.57 11.36 21.69
C ARG A 396 6.92 11.51 22.38
N THR A 397 6.91 11.44 23.69
CA THR A 397 8.11 11.50 24.54
C THR A 397 8.31 10.22 25.37
N ALA A 398 7.33 9.31 25.34
CA ALA A 398 7.33 8.04 26.03
C ALA A 398 7.28 6.87 25.03
N ASP A 399 7.46 5.64 25.51
CA ASP A 399 7.44 4.40 24.70
C ASP A 399 6.08 4.11 24.07
N SER A 400 5.02 4.75 24.56
CA SER A 400 3.67 4.60 24.04
C SER A 400 2.93 5.93 24.01
N LEU A 401 1.99 6.04 23.07
CA LEU A 401 1.05 7.15 22.94
C LEU A 401 -0.36 6.61 23.01
N ALA A 402 -1.09 6.94 24.07
CA ALA A 402 -2.52 6.71 24.16
C ALA A 402 -3.27 7.88 23.51
N PHE A 403 -4.31 7.58 22.72
CA PHE A 403 -5.14 8.60 22.09
C PHE A 403 -6.56 8.08 21.87
N SER A 404 -7.50 8.99 21.75
CA SER A 404 -8.91 8.66 21.55
C SER A 404 -9.57 9.62 20.58
N PHE A 405 -10.60 9.10 19.90
CA PHE A 405 -11.48 9.87 19.02
C PHE A 405 -12.93 9.54 19.30
N GLU A 406 -13.78 10.56 19.14
CA GLU A 406 -15.23 10.40 19.12
C GLU A 406 -15.79 10.92 17.80
N PHE A 407 -16.75 10.18 17.25
CA PHE A 407 -17.42 10.55 16.02
C PHE A 407 -18.90 10.18 16.07
N PRO A 408 -19.84 11.09 15.81
CA PRO A 408 -21.27 10.78 15.74
C PRO A 408 -21.56 9.99 14.45
N VAL A 409 -22.20 8.83 14.58
CA VAL A 409 -22.54 7.92 13.50
C VAL A 409 -24.03 7.67 13.48
N PRO A 410 -24.75 7.84 12.35
CA PRO A 410 -26.15 7.46 12.23
C PRO A 410 -26.33 5.93 12.25
N PRO A 411 -27.55 5.42 12.36
CA PRO A 411 -27.81 3.99 12.21
C PRO A 411 -27.37 3.46 10.85
N GLY A 412 -26.83 2.25 10.82
CA GLY A 412 -26.34 1.59 9.60
C GLY A 412 -25.09 0.76 9.83
N GLU A 413 -24.54 0.26 8.74
CA GLU A 413 -23.29 -0.51 8.71
C GLU A 413 -22.14 0.38 8.25
N PHE A 414 -21.03 0.30 8.96
CA PHE A 414 -19.85 1.15 8.71
C PHE A 414 -18.57 0.34 8.87
N VAL A 415 -17.52 0.86 8.27
CA VAL A 415 -16.14 0.49 8.57
C VAL A 415 -15.50 1.65 9.31
N TYR A 416 -14.85 1.39 10.43
CA TYR A 416 -13.96 2.36 11.05
C TYR A 416 -12.52 1.93 10.87
N SER A 417 -11.63 2.92 10.71
CA SER A 417 -10.17 2.72 10.71
C SER A 417 -9.56 3.68 11.72
N MET A 418 -8.87 3.13 12.72
CA MET A 418 -8.04 3.89 13.64
C MET A 418 -6.59 3.71 13.26
N GLU A 419 -5.89 4.79 13.06
CA GLU A 419 -4.55 4.79 12.46
C GLU A 419 -3.59 5.70 13.21
N ALA A 420 -2.31 5.34 13.18
CA ALA A 420 -1.21 6.16 13.68
C ALA A 420 0.04 5.96 12.83
N ILE A 421 0.78 7.03 12.58
CA ILE A 421 2.07 6.99 11.88
C ILE A 421 3.07 7.94 12.56
N GLU A 422 4.28 7.47 12.73
CA GLU A 422 5.40 8.25 13.28
C GLU A 422 6.30 8.75 12.14
N ASP A 423 6.44 10.07 12.03
CA ASP A 423 7.13 10.70 10.89
C ASP A 423 8.59 10.27 10.72
N SER A 424 9.33 10.18 11.83
CA SER A 424 10.78 9.95 11.78
C SER A 424 11.17 8.51 11.42
N THR A 425 10.40 7.54 11.89
CA THR A 425 10.64 6.11 11.67
C THR A 425 9.77 5.51 10.60
N ARG A 426 8.68 6.20 10.25
CA ARG A 426 7.60 5.72 9.39
C ARG A 426 6.96 4.42 9.88
N LEU A 427 7.08 4.16 11.18
CA LEU A 427 6.33 3.08 11.82
C LEU A 427 4.87 3.46 11.92
N ALA A 428 3.99 2.54 11.55
CA ALA A 428 2.56 2.79 11.55
C ALA A 428 1.79 1.69 12.27
N GLY A 429 0.61 2.08 12.78
CA GLY A 429 -0.36 1.18 13.37
C GLY A 429 -1.73 1.38 12.75
N ARG A 430 -2.47 0.29 12.54
CA ARG A 430 -3.83 0.31 11.99
C ARG A 430 -4.72 -0.69 12.72
N ALA A 431 -5.97 -0.28 12.95
CA ALA A 431 -7.07 -1.16 13.31
C ALA A 431 -8.28 -0.79 12.45
N ARG A 432 -8.74 -1.71 11.59
CA ARG A 432 -9.83 -1.47 10.63
C ARG A 432 -10.85 -2.60 10.73
N TYR A 433 -12.10 -2.25 11.08
CA TYR A 433 -13.16 -3.23 11.32
C TYR A 433 -14.52 -2.72 10.92
N GLY A 434 -15.43 -3.66 10.67
CA GLY A 434 -16.84 -3.38 10.51
C GLY A 434 -17.52 -3.07 11.84
N ILE A 435 -18.52 -2.21 11.83
CA ILE A 435 -19.36 -1.90 12.98
C ILE A 435 -20.79 -1.59 12.54
N THR A 436 -21.75 -2.16 13.25
CA THR A 436 -23.17 -1.87 13.04
C THR A 436 -23.67 -0.92 14.12
N ILE A 437 -24.32 0.16 13.73
CA ILE A 437 -25.00 1.10 14.62
C ILE A 437 -26.50 0.86 14.48
N GLU A 438 -27.12 0.40 15.54
CA GLU A 438 -28.56 0.21 15.58
C GLU A 438 -29.29 1.54 15.83
N ALA A 439 -30.54 1.63 15.37
CA ALA A 439 -31.39 2.74 15.74
C ALA A 439 -31.73 2.60 17.24
N MET A 440 -31.37 3.60 18.02
CA MET A 440 -31.56 3.62 19.46
C MET A 440 -32.79 4.43 19.86
N ALA A 441 -33.65 3.88 20.69
CA ALA A 441 -34.86 4.55 21.21
C ALA A 441 -35.15 4.11 22.65
N GLY A 442 -35.79 4.96 23.40
CA GLY A 442 -36.18 4.65 24.78
C GLY A 442 -35.00 4.59 25.74
N LEU A 443 -35.04 3.64 26.68
CA LEU A 443 -33.94 3.38 27.61
C LEU A 443 -32.85 2.57 26.90
N THR A 444 -31.67 3.14 26.80
CA THR A 444 -30.55 2.54 26.06
C THR A 444 -29.26 2.56 26.88
N LEU A 445 -28.49 1.47 26.76
CA LEU A 445 -27.19 1.30 27.42
C LEU A 445 -26.08 1.44 26.39
N SER A 446 -24.97 2.12 26.76
CA SER A 446 -23.75 2.13 25.94
C SER A 446 -23.06 0.76 25.97
N ASP A 447 -22.15 0.55 25.02
CA ASP A 447 -21.18 -0.53 25.19
C ASP A 447 -20.37 -0.32 26.47
N PRO A 448 -19.98 -1.41 27.16
CA PRO A 448 -19.12 -1.30 28.33
C PRO A 448 -17.69 -0.91 27.91
N VAL A 449 -17.12 0.07 28.60
CA VAL A 449 -15.72 0.47 28.44
C VAL A 449 -14.91 -0.09 29.60
N ILE A 450 -13.89 -0.86 29.28
CA ILE A 450 -12.94 -1.34 30.28
C ILE A 450 -11.93 -0.25 30.56
N LEU A 451 -11.76 0.09 31.84
CA LEU A 451 -10.85 1.13 32.30
C LEU A 451 -9.64 0.55 33.01
N HIS A 452 -8.54 1.24 32.93
CA HIS A 452 -7.40 1.01 33.84
C HIS A 452 -7.80 1.45 35.25
N PRO A 453 -7.82 0.56 36.22
CA PRO A 453 -8.14 0.95 37.60
C PRO A 453 -7.00 1.82 38.15
N ALA A 454 -7.30 3.07 38.44
CA ALA A 454 -6.43 3.89 39.26
C ALA A 454 -6.63 3.48 40.74
N ARG A 455 -5.60 2.96 41.40
CA ARG A 455 -5.68 2.36 42.74
C ARG A 455 -6.33 3.24 43.81
N ASP A 456 -6.33 4.57 43.64
CA ASP A 456 -6.80 5.54 44.65
C ASP A 456 -7.66 6.66 44.07
N ALA A 457 -8.05 6.58 42.76
CA ALA A 457 -8.91 7.58 42.16
C ALA A 457 -10.40 7.15 42.23
N PRO A 458 -11.32 8.10 42.43
CA PRO A 458 -12.76 7.80 42.32
C PRO A 458 -13.08 7.31 40.89
N ALA A 459 -14.11 6.48 40.77
CA ALA A 459 -14.61 6.06 39.47
C ALA A 459 -15.04 7.30 38.65
N PRO A 460 -14.76 7.35 37.33
CA PRO A 460 -15.16 8.49 36.50
C PRO A 460 -16.68 8.64 36.50
N SER A 461 -17.12 9.89 36.64
CA SER A 461 -18.56 10.25 36.62
C SER A 461 -19.10 10.43 35.21
N SER A 462 -18.23 10.65 34.23
CA SER A 462 -18.55 10.84 32.82
C SER A 462 -17.34 10.51 31.93
N ARG A 463 -17.55 10.44 30.62
CA ARG A 463 -16.46 10.27 29.63
C ARG A 463 -15.48 11.46 29.58
N ASP A 464 -15.92 12.62 30.01
CA ASP A 464 -15.12 13.86 30.06
C ASP A 464 -14.32 13.97 31.37
N ASP A 465 -14.53 13.06 32.30
CA ASP A 465 -13.82 13.04 33.57
C ASP A 465 -12.32 12.73 33.33
N PRO A 466 -11.38 13.50 33.90
CA PRO A 466 -9.95 13.24 33.77
C PRO A 466 -9.51 11.85 34.23
N SER A 467 -10.29 11.20 35.11
CA SER A 467 -10.03 9.82 35.57
C SER A 467 -10.52 8.75 34.60
N PHE A 468 -11.21 9.13 33.51
CA PHE A 468 -11.66 8.20 32.48
C PHE A 468 -10.46 7.75 31.64
N ALA A 469 -9.91 6.59 31.94
CA ALA A 469 -8.73 6.03 31.30
C ALA A 469 -9.04 4.65 30.68
N PRO A 470 -9.56 4.60 29.44
CA PRO A 470 -9.86 3.35 28.75
C PRO A 470 -8.64 2.46 28.59
N ALA A 471 -8.82 1.16 28.85
CA ALA A 471 -7.80 0.17 28.63
C ALA A 471 -7.70 -0.13 27.12
N SER A 472 -6.54 0.10 26.54
CA SER A 472 -6.25 -0.25 25.14
C SER A 472 -5.87 -1.71 24.94
N ARG A 473 -5.59 -2.44 26.01
CA ARG A 473 -5.35 -3.89 26.02
C ARG A 473 -6.48 -4.55 26.79
N LEU A 474 -7.11 -5.54 26.17
CA LEU A 474 -8.15 -6.37 26.78
C LEU A 474 -7.59 -7.70 27.34
N THR A 475 -6.27 -7.79 27.49
CA THR A 475 -5.59 -8.93 28.10
C THR A 475 -5.17 -8.56 29.53
N PHE A 476 -5.65 -9.29 30.50
CA PHE A 476 -5.45 -9.06 31.92
C PHE A 476 -4.79 -10.28 32.57
N ALA A 477 -3.94 -10.05 33.57
CA ALA A 477 -3.39 -11.13 34.36
C ALA A 477 -4.46 -11.70 35.33
N PRO A 478 -4.34 -12.97 35.76
CA PRO A 478 -5.18 -13.48 36.81
C PRO A 478 -5.09 -12.58 38.06
N PHE A 479 -6.24 -12.24 38.63
CA PHE A 479 -6.41 -11.37 39.82
C PHE A 479 -6.21 -9.85 39.54
N ASP A 480 -6.11 -9.40 38.29
CA ASP A 480 -6.22 -7.98 37.99
C ASP A 480 -7.61 -7.46 38.35
N THR A 481 -7.66 -6.27 38.91
CA THR A 481 -8.93 -5.56 39.12
C THR A 481 -9.31 -4.87 37.80
N ILE A 482 -10.51 -5.11 37.33
CA ILE A 482 -11.07 -4.49 36.11
C ILE A 482 -12.12 -3.47 36.55
N ALA A 483 -12.05 -2.25 36.06
CA ALA A 483 -13.12 -1.26 36.19
C ALA A 483 -13.89 -1.20 34.87
N ILE A 484 -15.22 -1.18 34.95
CA ILE A 484 -16.09 -1.10 33.78
C ILE A 484 -16.92 0.17 33.89
N TYR A 485 -17.01 0.92 32.81
CA TYR A 485 -17.85 2.10 32.66
C TYR A 485 -18.92 1.86 31.61
N ALA A 486 -20.15 2.24 31.88
CA ALA A 486 -21.25 2.26 30.92
C ALA A 486 -22.15 3.47 31.18
N GLU A 487 -22.77 4.02 30.13
CA GLU A 487 -23.76 5.08 30.22
C GLU A 487 -25.17 4.53 29.95
N VAL A 488 -26.12 4.91 30.80
CA VAL A 488 -27.54 4.68 30.58
C VAL A 488 -28.19 6.00 30.15
N ARG A 489 -28.91 6.00 29.04
CA ARG A 489 -29.61 7.16 28.54
C ARG A 489 -31.06 6.88 28.20
N VAL A 490 -31.93 7.83 28.47
CA VAL A 490 -33.29 7.87 27.98
C VAL A 490 -33.33 8.81 26.77
N LEU A 491 -33.53 8.26 25.57
CA LEU A 491 -33.50 9.02 24.32
C LEU A 491 -34.89 9.60 23.96
N GLU A 492 -35.97 9.02 24.44
CA GLU A 492 -37.34 9.48 24.24
C GLU A 492 -38.17 9.26 25.52
N GLY A 493 -38.96 10.26 25.92
CA GLY A 493 -39.84 10.20 27.07
C GLY A 493 -39.29 10.81 28.37
N GLU A 494 -40.11 10.89 29.42
CA GLU A 494 -39.67 11.30 30.74
C GLU A 494 -38.90 10.18 31.42
N GLY A 495 -37.76 10.54 32.03
CA GLY A 495 -36.90 9.56 32.71
C GLY A 495 -37.63 8.84 33.86
N ALA A 496 -37.99 7.60 33.66
CA ALA A 496 -38.43 6.75 34.73
C ALA A 496 -37.23 6.24 35.55
N PRO A 497 -37.38 6.06 36.87
CA PRO A 497 -36.35 5.43 37.68
C PRO A 497 -36.12 3.99 37.19
N PHE A 498 -34.85 3.59 37.09
CA PHE A 498 -34.44 2.24 36.72
C PHE A 498 -33.41 1.69 37.70
N ASP A 499 -33.44 0.40 37.92
CA ASP A 499 -32.50 -0.32 38.76
C ASP A 499 -31.43 -0.99 37.85
N VAL A 500 -30.15 -0.87 38.24
CA VAL A 500 -29.08 -1.60 37.63
C VAL A 500 -28.73 -2.79 38.48
N GLN A 501 -28.91 -3.99 37.94
CA GLN A 501 -28.42 -5.22 38.56
C GLN A 501 -27.14 -5.64 37.88
N ILE A 502 -26.06 -5.79 38.66
CA ILE A 502 -24.76 -6.24 38.24
C ILE A 502 -24.55 -7.67 38.72
#